data_e4de228fc82d1306cc8a69c0b986cee8
#
_entry.id   e4de228fc82d1306cc8a69c0b986cee8
#
_cell.length_a   1.000
_cell.length_b   1.000
_cell.length_c   1.000
_cell.angle_alpha   90.00
_cell.angle_beta   90.00
_cell.angle_gamma   90.00
#
_symmetry.space_group_name_H-M   'P 1'
#
loop_
_entity.id
_entity.type
_entity.pdbx_description
1 polymer ?
#
loop_
_entity_poly.entity_id
_entity_poly.type
_entity_poly.pdbx_seq_one_letter_code
_entity_poly.pdbx_strand_id
1 'polypeptide(L)'
;TASDVVGAMQTSFLRAHNLQLGMYDNKESVLEDCSGVFVKGVEMLQLMEQAFSLLKVNPARSLEELNSDWTTTMALAEALQRQFGIPFRIGHTFASQIVTYARARDLHPDNFPFEAAKEIFGNVTEQLEGKRLPFELTQEEFRTVLSPEHAVHSDVGAGSPAPANV
;
A
#
# COMPACT_ATOMS: atom_id res chain seq x y z
N THR A 1 -5.73 -20.35 8.80
CA THR A 1 -5.73 -20.13 10.26
C THR A 1 -6.50 -18.87 10.67
N ALA A 2 -6.22 -17.68 10.08
CA ALA A 2 -6.99 -16.46 10.39
C ALA A 2 -8.49 -16.61 10.07
N SER A 3 -8.83 -17.20 8.94
CA SER A 3 -10.22 -17.52 8.58
C SER A 3 -10.89 -18.47 9.55
N ASP A 4 -10.14 -19.42 10.13
CA ASP A 4 -10.66 -20.35 11.13
C ASP A 4 -11.00 -19.64 12.44
N VAL A 5 -10.18 -18.65 12.85
CA VAL A 5 -10.44 -17.81 14.02
C VAL A 5 -11.72 -17.00 13.82
N VAL A 6 -11.87 -16.36 12.67
CA VAL A 6 -13.08 -15.57 12.32
C VAL A 6 -14.32 -16.46 12.27
N GLY A 7 -14.23 -17.65 11.64
CA GLY A 7 -15.32 -18.61 11.57
C GLY A 7 -15.75 -19.12 12.94
N ALA A 8 -14.79 -19.45 13.80
CA ALA A 8 -15.07 -19.89 15.17
C ALA A 8 -15.72 -18.78 16.02
N MET A 9 -15.26 -17.53 15.87
CA MET A 9 -15.87 -16.36 16.51
C MET A 9 -17.33 -16.18 16.07
N GLN A 10 -17.62 -16.27 14.78
CA GLN A 10 -19.00 -16.19 14.26
C GLN A 10 -19.87 -17.31 14.78
N THR A 11 -19.34 -18.54 14.87
CA THR A 11 -20.07 -19.68 15.44
C THR A 11 -20.44 -19.42 16.90
N SER A 12 -19.52 -18.86 17.68
CA SER A 12 -19.78 -18.52 19.09
C SER A 12 -20.91 -17.48 19.22
N PHE A 13 -20.92 -16.45 18.38
CA PHE A 13 -21.99 -15.44 18.36
C PHE A 13 -23.34 -16.04 17.95
N LEU A 14 -23.38 -16.90 16.93
CA LEU A 14 -24.61 -17.53 16.45
C LEU A 14 -25.20 -18.49 17.52
N ARG A 15 -24.38 -19.21 18.23
CA ARG A 15 -24.82 -20.06 19.35
C ARG A 15 -25.34 -19.21 20.51
N ALA A 16 -24.62 -18.15 20.88
CA ALA A 16 -25.04 -17.24 21.95
C ALA A 16 -26.37 -16.53 21.65
N HIS A 17 -26.69 -16.25 20.38
CA HIS A 17 -27.91 -15.59 19.95
C HIS A 17 -29.19 -16.37 20.32
N ASN A 18 -29.14 -17.70 20.35
CA ASN A 18 -30.29 -18.56 20.62
C ASN A 18 -30.41 -19.04 22.08
N LEU A 19 -29.55 -18.54 22.98
CA LEU A 19 -29.56 -18.96 24.38
C LEU A 19 -30.71 -18.32 25.16
N GLN A 20 -31.57 -19.14 25.75
CA GLN A 20 -32.55 -18.67 26.71
C GLN A 20 -31.87 -18.30 28.03
N LEU A 21 -32.30 -17.18 28.61
CA LEU A 21 -31.86 -16.75 29.93
C LEU A 21 -32.17 -17.83 30.98
N GLY A 22 -31.11 -18.30 31.69
CA GLY A 22 -31.28 -19.26 32.78
C GLY A 22 -30.98 -20.73 32.43
N MET A 23 -30.75 -21.09 31.15
CA MET A 23 -30.34 -22.44 30.77
C MET A 23 -28.80 -22.63 30.89
N TYR A 24 -28.40 -23.40 31.89
CA TYR A 24 -26.96 -23.63 32.19
C TYR A 24 -26.26 -24.50 31.13
N ASP A 25 -26.95 -25.54 30.63
CA ASP A 25 -26.42 -26.49 29.64
C ASP A 25 -25.96 -25.83 28.32
N ASN A 26 -26.60 -24.72 27.98
CA ASN A 26 -26.23 -23.98 26.79
C ASN A 26 -24.99 -23.06 26.97
N LYS A 27 -24.62 -22.76 28.22
CA LYS A 27 -23.46 -21.90 28.52
C LYS A 27 -22.13 -22.65 28.35
N GLU A 28 -22.09 -23.93 28.64
CA GLU A 28 -20.86 -24.75 28.51
C GLU A 28 -20.41 -24.81 27.05
N SER A 29 -21.30 -25.08 26.12
CA SER A 29 -20.97 -25.16 24.70
C SER A 29 -20.44 -23.81 24.13
N VAL A 30 -20.98 -22.68 24.60
CA VAL A 30 -20.48 -21.36 24.20
C VAL A 30 -19.11 -21.06 24.80
N LEU A 31 -18.87 -21.46 26.06
CA LEU A 31 -17.56 -21.30 26.71
C LEU A 31 -16.47 -22.16 26.04
N GLU A 32 -16.80 -23.38 25.63
CA GLU A 32 -15.89 -24.25 24.89
C GLU A 32 -15.54 -23.64 23.52
N ASP A 33 -16.55 -23.16 22.77
CA ASP A 33 -16.32 -22.49 21.49
C ASP A 33 -15.49 -21.24 21.64
N CYS A 34 -15.76 -20.39 22.65
CA CYS A 34 -14.94 -19.21 22.94
C CYS A 34 -13.49 -19.59 23.28
N SER A 35 -13.29 -20.60 24.11
CA SER A 35 -11.92 -21.07 24.45
C SER A 35 -11.17 -21.55 23.21
N GLY A 36 -11.85 -22.27 22.32
CA GLY A 36 -11.31 -22.71 21.04
C GLY A 36 -10.86 -21.54 20.12
N VAL A 37 -11.60 -20.43 20.12
CA VAL A 37 -11.24 -19.21 19.39
C VAL A 37 -9.92 -18.63 19.93
N PHE A 38 -9.77 -18.53 21.26
CA PHE A 38 -8.56 -18.02 21.88
C PHE A 38 -7.33 -18.91 21.61
N VAL A 39 -7.49 -20.22 21.70
CA VAL A 39 -6.40 -21.17 21.40
C VAL A 39 -5.92 -20.99 19.96
N LYS A 40 -6.84 -21.00 18.99
CA LYS A 40 -6.50 -20.79 17.58
C LYS A 40 -5.92 -19.39 17.30
N GLY A 41 -6.39 -18.38 18.02
CA GLY A 41 -5.86 -17.03 17.94
C GLY A 41 -4.40 -16.95 18.42
N VAL A 42 -4.09 -17.58 19.55
CA VAL A 42 -2.72 -17.67 20.08
C VAL A 42 -1.81 -18.43 19.12
N GLU A 43 -2.24 -19.59 18.62
CA GLU A 43 -1.48 -20.35 17.62
C GLU A 43 -1.18 -19.52 16.36
N MET A 44 -2.15 -18.76 15.88
CA MET A 44 -1.97 -17.86 14.74
C MET A 44 -0.90 -16.80 15.02
N LEU A 45 -0.96 -16.15 16.18
CA LEU A 45 0.03 -15.14 16.58
C LEU A 45 1.43 -15.73 16.75
N GLN A 46 1.54 -16.92 17.33
CA GLN A 46 2.82 -17.64 17.47
C GLN A 46 3.42 -18.01 16.10
N LEU A 47 2.59 -18.42 15.14
CA LEU A 47 3.04 -18.66 13.77
C LEU A 47 3.51 -17.37 13.08
N MET A 48 2.82 -16.26 13.30
CA MET A 48 3.26 -14.95 12.79
C MET A 48 4.60 -14.53 13.42
N GLU A 49 4.74 -14.66 14.73
CA GLU A 49 6.00 -14.35 15.44
C GLU A 49 7.16 -15.18 14.86
N GLN A 50 6.96 -16.48 14.68
CA GLN A 50 7.97 -17.34 14.06
C GLN A 50 8.30 -16.92 12.64
N ALA A 51 7.29 -16.58 11.82
CA ALA A 51 7.50 -16.11 10.46
C ALA A 51 8.33 -14.83 10.43
N PHE A 52 8.03 -13.85 11.29
CA PHE A 52 8.79 -12.60 11.37
C PHE A 52 10.21 -12.81 11.92
N SER A 53 10.39 -13.66 12.92
CA SER A 53 11.71 -13.95 13.49
C SER A 53 12.66 -14.66 12.52
N LEU A 54 12.10 -15.41 11.57
CA LEU A 54 12.86 -16.13 10.54
C LEU A 54 12.99 -15.35 9.24
N LEU A 55 12.35 -14.19 9.13
CA LEU A 55 12.37 -13.37 7.92
C LEU A 55 13.77 -12.84 7.67
N LYS A 56 14.32 -13.14 6.49
CA LYS A 56 15.61 -12.63 6.05
C LYS A 56 15.38 -11.66 4.89
N VAL A 57 15.66 -10.39 5.16
CA VAL A 57 15.63 -9.36 4.12
C VAL A 57 16.94 -9.42 3.33
N ASN A 58 16.84 -9.41 2.00
CA ASN A 58 17.97 -9.21 1.12
C ASN A 58 17.94 -7.76 0.60
N PRO A 59 18.67 -6.81 1.23
CA PRO A 59 18.59 -5.39 0.88
C PRO A 59 18.96 -5.11 -0.57
N ALA A 60 19.98 -5.80 -1.09
CA ALA A 60 20.41 -5.61 -2.47
C ALA A 60 19.33 -6.00 -3.48
N ARG A 61 18.68 -7.16 -3.27
CA ARG A 61 17.59 -7.61 -4.13
C ARG A 61 16.35 -6.73 -3.99
N SER A 62 16.04 -6.30 -2.77
CA SER A 62 14.91 -5.38 -2.53
C SER A 62 15.10 -4.04 -3.25
N LEU A 63 16.31 -3.48 -3.20
CA LEU A 63 16.62 -2.23 -3.90
C LEU A 63 16.59 -2.40 -5.41
N GLU A 64 17.11 -3.51 -5.94
CA GLU A 64 17.06 -3.85 -7.36
C GLU A 64 15.60 -3.91 -7.85
N GLU A 65 14.71 -4.60 -7.14
CA GLU A 65 13.28 -4.68 -7.47
C GLU A 65 12.60 -3.30 -7.45
N LEU A 66 12.88 -2.50 -6.41
CA LEU A 66 12.31 -1.15 -6.31
C LEU A 66 12.78 -0.21 -7.43
N ASN A 67 14.03 -0.33 -7.88
CA ASN A 67 14.57 0.48 -8.98
C ASN A 67 14.11 -0.01 -10.37
N SER A 68 13.77 -1.28 -10.48
CA SER A 68 13.31 -1.88 -11.75
C SER A 68 11.82 -1.75 -12.00
N ASP A 69 11.02 -1.55 -10.94
CA ASP A 69 9.56 -1.45 -11.06
C ASP A 69 9.08 -0.01 -10.77
N TRP A 70 7.83 0.25 -11.10
CA TRP A 70 7.15 1.54 -10.98
C TRP A 70 6.39 1.70 -9.65
N THR A 71 6.86 1.06 -8.58
CA THR A 71 6.21 1.07 -7.27
C THR A 71 6.15 2.46 -6.62
N THR A 72 7.13 3.32 -6.92
CA THR A 72 7.24 4.68 -6.36
C THR A 72 6.44 5.74 -7.14
N THR A 73 5.75 5.36 -8.22
CA THR A 73 5.06 6.32 -9.10
C THR A 73 3.99 7.15 -8.41
N MET A 74 3.38 6.64 -7.34
CA MET A 74 2.39 7.39 -6.57
C MET A 74 2.97 8.63 -5.92
N ALA A 75 4.27 8.64 -5.61
CA ALA A 75 4.97 9.81 -5.09
C ALA A 75 4.90 11.00 -6.07
N LEU A 76 4.79 10.76 -7.39
CA LEU A 76 4.57 11.85 -8.37
C LEU A 76 3.22 12.55 -8.16
N ALA A 77 2.15 11.78 -7.93
CA ALA A 77 0.83 12.37 -7.68
C ALA A 77 0.82 13.20 -6.41
N GLU A 78 1.47 12.71 -5.35
CA GLU A 78 1.60 13.40 -4.09
C GLU A 78 2.49 14.65 -4.18
N ALA A 79 3.62 14.57 -4.89
CA ALA A 79 4.51 15.71 -5.10
C ALA A 79 3.79 16.83 -5.88
N LEU A 80 3.10 16.50 -6.96
CA LEU A 80 2.32 17.44 -7.75
C LEU A 80 1.21 18.09 -6.91
N GLN A 81 0.54 17.34 -6.06
CA GLN A 81 -0.49 17.88 -5.19
C GLN A 81 0.11 18.81 -4.12
N ARG A 82 1.16 18.36 -3.41
CA ARG A 82 1.76 19.10 -2.29
C ARG A 82 2.47 20.38 -2.74
N GLN A 83 3.20 20.32 -3.84
CA GLN A 83 4.07 21.43 -4.26
C GLN A 83 3.33 22.42 -5.18
N PHE A 84 2.44 21.93 -6.02
CA PHE A 84 1.82 22.75 -7.08
C PHE A 84 0.29 22.82 -6.99
N GLY A 85 -0.31 22.17 -5.97
CA GLY A 85 -1.76 22.18 -5.79
C GLY A 85 -2.53 21.44 -6.90
N ILE A 86 -1.87 20.61 -7.69
CA ILE A 86 -2.51 19.80 -8.73
C ILE A 86 -3.43 18.75 -8.07
N PRO A 87 -4.70 18.66 -8.48
CA PRO A 87 -5.60 17.66 -7.91
C PRO A 87 -5.03 16.24 -8.01
N PHE A 88 -5.10 15.47 -6.91
CA PHE A 88 -4.54 14.11 -6.84
C PHE A 88 -5.01 13.19 -7.98
N ARG A 89 -6.25 13.35 -8.43
CA ARG A 89 -6.79 12.61 -9.58
C ARG A 89 -5.97 12.82 -10.86
N ILE A 90 -5.52 14.04 -11.11
CA ILE A 90 -4.69 14.36 -12.28
C ILE A 90 -3.32 13.71 -12.12
N GLY A 91 -2.70 13.87 -10.95
CA GLY A 91 -1.40 13.27 -10.64
C GLY A 91 -1.44 11.72 -10.74
N HIS A 92 -2.50 11.10 -10.23
CA HIS A 92 -2.71 9.65 -10.34
C HIS A 92 -2.87 9.18 -11.79
N THR A 93 -3.67 9.88 -12.59
CA THR A 93 -3.86 9.55 -14.01
C THR A 93 -2.54 9.70 -14.77
N PHE A 94 -1.78 10.77 -14.49
CA PHE A 94 -0.46 11.00 -15.04
C PHE A 94 0.51 9.87 -14.69
N ALA A 95 0.61 9.49 -13.41
CA ALA A 95 1.44 8.38 -12.95
C ALA A 95 1.08 7.05 -13.66
N SER A 96 -0.21 6.76 -13.79
CA SER A 96 -0.70 5.58 -14.51
C SER A 96 -0.31 5.59 -15.99
N GLN A 97 -0.38 6.74 -16.66
CA GLN A 97 0.02 6.85 -18.07
C GLN A 97 1.54 6.76 -18.26
N ILE A 98 2.34 7.26 -17.32
CA ILE A 98 3.79 7.05 -17.31
C ILE A 98 4.10 5.55 -17.28
N VAL A 99 3.50 4.80 -16.36
CA VAL A 99 3.70 3.34 -16.27
C VAL A 99 3.29 2.62 -17.54
N THR A 100 2.16 3.00 -18.11
CA THR A 100 1.68 2.42 -19.39
C THR A 100 2.65 2.68 -20.53
N TYR A 101 3.14 3.92 -20.63
CA TYR A 101 4.11 4.32 -21.66
C TYR A 101 5.45 3.58 -21.49
N ALA A 102 5.90 3.47 -20.24
CA ALA A 102 7.16 2.83 -19.89
C ALA A 102 7.14 1.32 -20.18
N ARG A 103 6.10 0.63 -19.73
CA ARG A 103 5.95 -0.82 -19.97
C ARG A 103 5.89 -1.19 -21.46
N ALA A 104 5.27 -0.34 -22.25
CA ALA A 104 5.23 -0.56 -23.71
C ALA A 104 6.60 -0.40 -24.40
N ARG A 105 7.61 0.16 -23.71
CA ARG A 105 8.94 0.50 -24.24
C ARG A 105 10.08 -0.09 -23.43
N ASP A 106 9.78 -0.92 -22.45
CA ASP A 106 10.75 -1.53 -21.53
C ASP A 106 11.65 -0.47 -20.84
N LEU A 107 10.99 0.61 -20.37
CA LEU A 107 11.64 1.70 -19.64
C LEU A 107 11.48 1.52 -18.13
N HIS A 108 12.49 1.94 -17.39
CA HIS A 108 12.55 1.96 -15.95
C HIS A 108 12.52 3.40 -15.40
N PRO A 109 12.28 3.62 -14.10
CA PRO A 109 12.22 4.97 -13.52
C PRO A 109 13.47 5.82 -13.75
N ASP A 110 14.64 5.20 -13.74
CA ASP A 110 15.95 5.86 -13.90
C ASP A 110 16.23 6.35 -15.32
N ASN A 111 15.68 5.67 -16.33
CA ASN A 111 15.93 5.98 -17.75
C ASN A 111 14.73 6.60 -18.47
N PHE A 112 13.64 6.93 -17.75
CA PHE A 112 12.44 7.49 -18.35
C PHE A 112 12.72 8.88 -18.97
N PRO A 113 12.32 9.12 -20.25
CA PRO A 113 12.56 10.40 -20.92
C PRO A 113 11.71 11.52 -20.29
N PHE A 114 12.36 12.57 -19.77
CA PHE A 114 11.68 13.68 -19.13
C PHE A 114 10.73 14.43 -20.04
N GLU A 115 11.10 14.61 -21.32
CA GLU A 115 10.22 15.26 -22.30
C GLU A 115 8.94 14.46 -22.58
N ALA A 116 9.02 13.13 -22.54
CA ALA A 116 7.82 12.30 -22.62
C ALA A 116 6.91 12.48 -21.39
N ALA A 117 7.49 12.67 -20.20
CA ALA A 117 6.71 12.96 -19.01
C ALA A 117 5.93 14.29 -19.15
N LYS A 118 6.58 15.34 -19.65
CA LYS A 118 5.90 16.63 -19.92
C LYS A 118 4.75 16.49 -20.90
N GLU A 119 4.97 15.74 -21.97
CA GLU A 119 3.94 15.52 -22.98
C GLU A 119 2.75 14.74 -22.41
N ILE A 120 3.01 13.66 -21.67
CA ILE A 120 1.97 12.87 -21.01
C ILE A 120 1.19 13.73 -20.02
N PHE A 121 1.86 14.54 -19.20
CA PHE A 121 1.20 15.43 -18.25
C PHE A 121 0.29 16.46 -18.97
N GLY A 122 0.80 17.09 -20.05
CA GLY A 122 0.03 18.00 -20.85
C GLY A 122 -1.24 17.37 -21.44
N ASN A 123 -1.12 16.15 -21.95
CA ASN A 123 -2.26 15.41 -22.51
C ASN A 123 -3.29 15.04 -21.43
N VAL A 124 -2.83 14.61 -20.25
CA VAL A 124 -3.71 14.27 -19.12
C VAL A 124 -4.47 15.49 -18.63
N THR A 125 -3.80 16.65 -18.49
CA THR A 125 -4.46 17.88 -18.05
C THR A 125 -5.44 18.41 -19.09
N GLU A 126 -5.09 18.32 -20.37
CA GLU A 126 -6.01 18.70 -21.46
C GLU A 126 -7.25 17.82 -21.48
N GLN A 127 -7.09 16.51 -21.26
CA GLN A 127 -8.21 15.57 -21.23
C GLN A 127 -9.13 15.79 -20.02
N LEU A 128 -8.58 16.07 -18.83
CA LEU A 128 -9.35 16.15 -17.59
C LEU A 128 -9.84 17.55 -17.25
N GLU A 129 -9.11 18.59 -17.65
CA GLU A 129 -9.40 19.98 -17.31
C GLU A 129 -9.76 20.84 -18.54
N GLY A 130 -9.67 20.27 -19.74
CA GLY A 130 -9.90 21.00 -20.99
C GLY A 130 -8.81 22.01 -21.35
N LYS A 131 -7.70 22.03 -20.63
CA LYS A 131 -6.54 22.89 -20.87
C LYS A 131 -5.24 22.18 -20.55
N ARG A 132 -4.20 22.49 -21.32
CA ARG A 132 -2.87 21.96 -21.11
C ARG A 132 -2.16 22.77 -20.01
N LEU A 133 -1.82 22.15 -18.89
CA LEU A 133 -1.07 22.78 -17.82
C LEU A 133 0.44 22.56 -18.01
N PRO A 134 1.28 23.52 -17.58
CA PRO A 134 2.72 23.33 -17.57
C PRO A 134 3.11 22.23 -16.59
N PHE A 135 4.14 21.48 -16.91
CA PHE A 135 4.73 20.50 -15.99
C PHE A 135 5.81 21.21 -15.15
N GLU A 136 5.49 21.49 -13.91
CA GLU A 136 6.29 22.38 -13.05
C GLU A 136 7.53 21.71 -12.44
N LEU A 137 7.58 20.37 -12.37
CA LEU A 137 8.76 19.66 -11.88
C LEU A 137 9.92 19.80 -12.85
N THR A 138 11.10 20.07 -12.31
CA THR A 138 12.36 19.96 -13.04
C THR A 138 12.72 18.50 -13.30
N GLN A 139 13.64 18.26 -14.22
CA GLN A 139 14.13 16.90 -14.50
C GLN A 139 14.76 16.25 -13.27
N GLU A 140 15.47 17.02 -12.44
CA GLU A 140 16.10 16.53 -11.21
C GLU A 140 15.05 16.16 -10.15
N GLU A 141 14.06 17.03 -9.92
CA GLU A 141 12.95 16.76 -9.01
C GLU A 141 12.12 15.55 -9.46
N PHE A 142 11.84 15.42 -10.75
CA PHE A 142 11.14 14.27 -11.31
C PHE A 142 11.86 12.94 -11.01
N ARG A 143 13.17 12.90 -11.21
CA ARG A 143 13.98 11.72 -10.88
C ARG A 143 14.06 11.46 -9.38
N THR A 144 14.23 12.52 -8.59
CA THR A 144 14.27 12.42 -7.13
C THR A 144 12.97 11.84 -6.58
N VAL A 145 11.83 12.34 -7.03
CA VAL A 145 10.50 11.86 -6.59
C VAL A 145 10.28 10.38 -6.92
N LEU A 146 10.85 9.90 -8.03
CA LEU A 146 10.75 8.49 -8.43
C LEU A 146 11.75 7.58 -7.68
N SER A 147 12.74 8.13 -6.95
CA SER A 147 13.71 7.30 -6.25
C SER A 147 13.07 6.59 -5.04
N PRO A 148 13.41 5.32 -4.80
CA PRO A 148 12.94 4.58 -3.63
C PRO A 148 13.32 5.25 -2.31
N GLU A 149 14.52 5.80 -2.22
CA GLU A 149 15.03 6.50 -1.03
C GLU A 149 14.16 7.73 -0.73
N HIS A 150 13.82 8.53 -1.74
CA HIS A 150 12.96 9.68 -1.56
C HIS A 150 11.56 9.26 -1.12
N ALA A 151 11.00 8.21 -1.71
CA ALA A 151 9.68 7.71 -1.35
C ALA A 151 9.61 7.31 0.14
N VAL A 152 10.64 6.62 0.66
CA VAL A 152 10.72 6.25 2.08
C VAL A 152 10.89 7.48 2.98
N HIS A 153 11.76 8.43 2.63
CA HIS A 153 12.05 9.59 3.50
C HIS A 153 10.97 10.65 3.45
N SER A 154 10.22 10.77 2.35
CA SER A 154 9.16 11.77 2.20
C SER A 154 7.83 11.38 2.84
N ASP A 155 7.64 10.09 3.15
CA ASP A 155 6.45 9.60 3.83
C ASP A 155 6.61 9.72 5.35
N VAL A 156 6.30 10.90 5.88
CA VAL A 156 6.49 11.27 7.30
C VAL A 156 5.24 11.10 8.16
N GLY A 157 4.18 10.50 7.62
CA GLY A 157 2.95 10.21 8.35
C GLY A 157 3.19 9.27 9.54
N ALA A 158 2.35 9.34 10.57
CA ALA A 158 2.45 8.43 11.72
C ALA A 158 2.31 6.96 11.26
N GLY A 159 3.29 6.11 11.60
CA GLY A 159 3.35 4.71 11.19
C GLY A 159 3.88 4.47 9.78
N SER A 160 4.38 5.51 9.11
CA SER A 160 5.05 5.39 7.82
C SER A 160 6.48 4.85 7.96
N PRO A 161 7.10 4.39 6.84
CA PRO A 161 8.43 3.79 6.85
C PRO A 161 9.57 4.81 7.00
N ALA A 162 9.30 6.10 7.13
CA ALA A 162 10.37 7.09 7.30
C ALA A 162 11.23 6.78 8.54
N PRO A 163 12.58 6.86 8.45
CA PRO A 163 13.47 6.53 9.56
C PRO A 163 13.18 7.31 10.86
N ALA A 164 12.58 8.48 10.76
CA ALA A 164 12.18 9.28 11.92
C ALA A 164 10.97 8.70 12.69
N ASN A 165 10.26 7.73 12.12
CA ASN A 165 9.05 7.13 12.68
C ASN A 165 9.25 5.68 13.15
N VAL A 166 10.46 5.11 13.00
CA VAL A 166 10.83 3.73 13.35
C VAL A 166 11.61 3.66 14.65
#